data_abe742b2453c58d75b90ef3ccbef6cd1
#
_entry.id   abe742b2453c58d75b90ef3ccbef6cd1
#
_cell.length_a   1.000
_cell.length_b   1.000
_cell.length_c   1.000
_cell.angle_alpha   90.00
_cell.angle_beta   90.00
_cell.angle_gamma   90.00
#
_symmetry.space_group_name_H-M   'P 1'
#
loop_
_entity.id
_entity.type
_entity.pdbx_description
1 polymer ?
#
loop_
_entity_poly.entity_id
_entity_poly.type
_entity_poly.pdbx_seq_one_letter_code
_entity_poly.pdbx_strand_id
1 'polypeptide(L)' 'MTIEVLYSKIHRVRVTGADLNYIGSITIDRNLATAAHLVEGQKVSIVNINNGERLDTYVIYGAPD' A
#
# COMPACT_ATOMS: atom_id res chain seq x y z
N MET A 1 -1.84 10.39 -25.83
CA MET A 1 -0.82 9.63 -25.10
C MET A 1 -0.98 9.81 -23.59
N THR A 2 -0.89 8.74 -22.86
CA THR A 2 -0.91 8.81 -21.39
C THR A 2 0.44 8.37 -20.84
N ILE A 3 0.82 8.95 -19.72
CA ILE A 3 2.04 8.55 -19.01
C ILE A 3 1.70 8.29 -17.55
N GLU A 4 2.48 7.41 -16.93
CA GLU A 4 2.37 7.17 -15.51
C GLU A 4 3.42 7.99 -14.79
N VAL A 5 3.01 8.63 -13.69
CA VAL A 5 3.93 9.37 -12.84
C VAL A 5 3.74 8.91 -11.40
N LEU A 6 4.78 9.03 -10.60
CA LEU A 6 4.70 8.72 -9.19
C LEU A 6 3.79 9.75 -8.51
N TYR A 7 2.71 9.27 -7.91
CA TYR A 7 1.75 10.11 -7.20
C TYR A 7 2.20 10.38 -5.76
N SER A 8 2.52 9.32 -5.04
CA SER A 8 3.00 9.41 -3.67
C SER A 8 3.76 8.16 -3.31
N LYS A 9 4.42 8.18 -2.14
CA LYS A 9 5.24 7.07 -1.70
C LYS A 9 5.23 6.98 -0.18
N ILE A 10 5.07 5.76 0.34
CA ILE A 10 5.32 5.42 1.73
C ILE A 10 6.54 4.52 1.74
N HIS A 11 7.60 4.94 2.43
CA HIS A 11 8.90 4.27 2.38
C HIS A 11 9.26 3.69 3.73
N ARG A 12 9.67 2.42 3.73
CA ARG A 12 10.18 1.71 4.92
C ARG A 12 9.18 1.63 6.07
N VAL A 13 7.91 1.43 5.75
CA VAL A 13 6.91 1.15 6.79
C VAL A 13 7.05 -0.28 7.26
N ARG A 14 6.63 -0.52 8.50
CA ARG A 14 6.64 -1.86 9.09
C ARG A 14 5.31 -2.55 8.83
N VAL A 15 5.37 -3.81 8.39
CA VAL A 15 4.21 -4.68 8.31
C VAL A 15 3.91 -5.20 9.72
N THR A 16 2.70 -4.95 10.21
CA THR A 16 2.29 -5.37 11.55
C THR A 16 1.46 -6.64 11.55
N GLY A 17 0.99 -7.09 10.40
CA GLY A 17 0.23 -8.33 10.29
C GLY A 17 0.18 -8.79 8.84
N ALA A 18 -0.01 -10.08 8.66
CA ALA A 18 -0.15 -10.69 7.34
C ALA A 18 -1.03 -11.92 7.44
N ASP A 19 -1.85 -12.13 6.40
CA ASP A 19 -2.71 -13.31 6.30
C ASP A 19 -2.47 -13.94 4.94
N LEU A 20 -1.89 -15.14 4.95
CA LEU A 20 -1.56 -15.85 3.72
C LEU A 20 -2.78 -16.25 2.90
N ASN A 21 -3.95 -16.28 3.52
CA ASN A 21 -5.19 -16.64 2.85
C ASN A 21 -5.94 -15.42 2.31
N TYR A 22 -5.45 -14.22 2.61
CA TYR A 22 -6.09 -12.98 2.17
C TYR A 22 -5.35 -12.44 0.94
N ILE A 23 -6.08 -12.27 -0.14
CA ILE A 23 -5.52 -11.81 -1.41
C ILE A 23 -6.32 -10.63 -1.92
N GLY A 24 -5.64 -9.77 -2.68
CA GLY A 24 -6.30 -8.71 -3.44
C GLY A 24 -6.26 -7.32 -2.81
N SER A 25 -5.67 -7.16 -1.62
CA SER A 25 -5.61 -5.83 -1.02
C SER A 25 -4.51 -5.71 0.02
N ILE A 26 -4.18 -4.46 0.35
CA ILE A 26 -3.32 -4.14 1.48
C ILE A 26 -4.09 -3.21 2.42
N THR A 27 -4.01 -3.49 3.72
CA THR A 27 -4.61 -2.65 4.74
C THR A 27 -3.57 -1.65 5.22
N ILE A 28 -3.87 -0.36 5.08
CA ILE A 28 -2.97 0.73 5.47
C ILE A 28 -3.67 1.55 6.54
N ASP A 29 -2.95 1.86 7.62
CA ASP A 29 -3.41 2.81 8.64
C ASP A 29 -4.03 4.02 7.94
N ARG A 30 -5.27 4.37 8.34
CA ARG A 30 -6.02 5.46 7.68
C ARG A 30 -5.25 6.77 7.73
N ASN A 31 -4.62 7.09 8.86
CA ASN A 31 -3.87 8.34 8.98
C ASN A 31 -2.66 8.36 8.06
N LEU A 32 -1.98 7.23 7.93
CA LEU A 32 -0.83 7.11 7.03
C LEU A 32 -1.27 7.24 5.58
N ALA A 33 -2.36 6.56 5.21
CA ALA A 33 -2.90 6.64 3.85
C ALA A 33 -3.31 8.07 3.53
N THR A 34 -3.97 8.75 4.45
CA THR A 34 -4.38 10.14 4.27
C THR A 34 -3.17 11.05 4.09
N ALA A 35 -2.12 10.85 4.89
CA ALA A 35 -0.89 11.64 4.78
C ALA A 35 -0.22 11.47 3.42
N ALA A 36 -0.34 10.30 2.82
CA ALA A 36 0.21 10.01 1.48
C ALA A 36 -0.79 10.33 0.35
N HIS A 37 -1.96 10.86 0.70
CA HIS A 37 -3.03 11.17 -0.26
C HIS A 37 -3.54 9.94 -1.00
N LEU A 38 -3.54 8.80 -0.33
CA LEU A 38 -4.09 7.57 -0.86
C LEU A 38 -5.55 7.45 -0.45
N VAL A 39 -6.39 6.97 -1.36
CA VAL A 39 -7.80 6.73 -1.07
C VAL A 39 -8.08 5.24 -1.10
N GLU A 40 -9.10 4.82 -0.35
CA GLU A 40 -9.50 3.42 -0.33
C GLU A 40 -9.90 2.96 -1.73
N GLY A 41 -9.43 1.79 -2.13
CA GLY A 41 -9.66 1.25 -3.47
C GLY A 41 -8.60 1.64 -4.49
N GLN A 42 -7.67 2.54 -4.15
CA GLN A 42 -6.63 2.96 -5.07
C GLN A 42 -5.61 1.84 -5.27
N LYS A 43 -5.18 1.66 -6.52
CA LYS A 43 -4.14 0.67 -6.85
C LYS A 43 -2.77 1.20 -6.43
N VAL A 44 -1.99 0.35 -5.81
CA VAL A 44 -0.63 0.68 -5.38
C VAL A 44 0.32 -0.44 -5.73
N SER A 45 1.59 -0.10 -5.86
CA SER A 45 2.67 -1.07 -6.05
C SER A 45 3.45 -1.18 -4.74
N ILE A 46 3.71 -2.42 -4.31
CA ILE A 46 4.41 -2.72 -3.08
C ILE A 46 5.73 -3.39 -3.42
N VAL A 47 6.79 -2.97 -2.75
CA VAL A 47 8.10 -3.61 -2.84
C VAL A 47 8.49 -4.09 -1.45
N ASN A 48 8.80 -5.40 -1.35
CA ASN A 48 9.34 -5.96 -0.12
C ASN A 48 10.85 -5.75 -0.12
N ILE A 49 11.34 -4.89 0.77
CA ILE A 49 12.76 -4.53 0.79
C ILE A 49 13.68 -5.67 1.22
N ASN A 50 13.14 -6.72 1.85
CA ASN A 50 13.95 -7.85 2.28
C ASN A 50 14.33 -8.78 1.15
N ASN A 51 13.49 -8.90 0.12
CA ASN A 51 13.76 -9.82 -0.98
C ASN A 51 13.57 -9.19 -2.36
N GLY A 52 13.21 -7.92 -2.41
CA GLY A 52 13.05 -7.19 -3.67
C GLY A 52 11.80 -7.55 -4.45
N GLU A 53 10.94 -8.39 -3.92
CA GLU A 53 9.70 -8.75 -4.62
C GLU A 53 8.75 -7.57 -4.68
N ARG A 54 7.98 -7.55 -5.78
CA ARG A 54 7.09 -6.43 -6.09
C ARG A 54 5.74 -6.97 -6.49
N LEU A 55 4.67 -6.32 -6.02
CA LEU A 55 3.30 -6.67 -6.41
C LEU A 55 2.42 -5.44 -6.45
N ASP A 56 1.34 -5.54 -7.21
CA ASP A 56 0.31 -4.51 -7.28
C ASP A 56 -0.92 -4.98 -6.52
N THR A 57 -1.54 -4.07 -5.80
CA THR A 57 -2.72 -4.38 -5.02
C THR A 57 -3.57 -3.12 -4.80
N TYR A 58 -4.62 -3.22 -4.02
CA TYR A 58 -5.53 -2.11 -3.74
C TYR A 58 -5.54 -1.78 -2.27
N VAL A 59 -5.71 -0.48 -1.97
CA VAL A 59 -5.69 0.02 -0.60
C VAL A 59 -7.02 -0.23 0.09
N ILE A 60 -6.97 -0.72 1.32
CA ILE A 60 -8.08 -0.73 2.27
C ILE A 60 -7.63 0.05 3.50
N TYR A 61 -8.48 0.92 4.02
CA TYR A 61 -8.15 1.64 5.25
C TYR A 61 -8.22 0.72 6.46
N GLY A 62 -7.20 0.79 7.30
CA GLY A 62 -7.18 0.16 8.59
C GLY A 62 -7.43 1.17 9.70
N ALA A 63 -7.65 0.67 10.90
CA ALA A 63 -7.78 1.53 12.07
C ALA A 63 -6.46 2.27 12.29
N PRO A 64 -6.50 3.55 12.73
CA PRO A 64 -5.28 4.27 13.08
C PRO A 64 -4.55 3.58 14.23
N ASP A 65 -3.23 3.52 14.10
CA ASP A 65 -2.41 2.82 15.09
C ASP A 65 -1.07 3.48 15.28
#